data_908442b61c4c888a66ba10fd12026098
#
_entry.id   908442b61c4c888a66ba10fd12026098
#
_cell.length_a   1.000
_cell.length_b   1.000
_cell.length_c   1.000
_cell.angle_alpha   90.00
_cell.angle_beta   90.00
_cell.angle_gamma   90.00
#
_symmetry.space_group_name_H-M   'P 1'
#
loop_
_entity.id
_entity.type
_entity.pdbx_description
1 polymer ?
#
loop_
_entity_poly.entity_id
_entity_poly.type
_entity_poly.pdbx_seq_one_letter_code
_entity_poly.pdbx_strand_id
1 'polypeptide(L)'
;MKKKLLLVDDDAFLRDMYAIKFSDSDYDVQIAETAHEALSVIEQSPDFDVILLDMVMPGMGGIELIQEIKTSFPDMKADCIVLSNQGQESDVAAASAAGAAGYIIKAEAIPSGVVQQVAEIIGLT
;
A
#
# COMPACT_ATOMS: atom_id res chain seq x y z
N MET A 1 18.46 1.68 -8.86
CA MET A 1 17.39 0.70 -9.14
C MET A 1 16.05 1.24 -8.67
N LYS A 2 15.00 0.95 -9.42
CA LYS A 2 13.66 1.38 -9.04
C LYS A 2 13.16 0.59 -7.83
N LYS A 3 12.48 1.28 -6.92
CA LYS A 3 11.75 0.61 -5.85
C LYS A 3 10.52 -0.08 -6.44
N LYS A 4 10.24 -1.28 -5.99
CA LYS A 4 9.12 -2.08 -6.47
C LYS A 4 7.92 -1.88 -5.55
N LEU A 5 6.81 -1.42 -6.12
CA LEU A 5 5.62 -1.03 -5.36
C LEU A 5 4.40 -1.81 -5.84
N LEU A 6 3.65 -2.37 -4.89
CA LEU A 6 2.35 -2.99 -5.16
C LEU A 6 1.26 -2.04 -4.66
N LEU A 7 0.36 -1.67 -5.55
CA LEU A 7 -0.78 -0.79 -5.23
C LEU A 7 -2.05 -1.63 -5.20
N VAL A 8 -2.69 -1.70 -4.05
CA VAL A 8 -3.91 -2.49 -3.83
C VAL A 8 -5.07 -1.55 -3.56
N ASP A 9 -6.00 -1.44 -4.49
CA ASP A 9 -7.15 -0.57 -4.37
C ASP A 9 -8.25 -1.10 -5.30
N ASP A 10 -9.49 -1.20 -4.80
CA ASP A 10 -10.62 -1.67 -5.59
C ASP A 10 -11.25 -0.56 -6.45
N ASP A 11 -10.89 0.70 -6.21
CA ASP A 11 -11.36 1.82 -7.04
C ASP A 11 -10.46 1.94 -8.27
N ALA A 12 -10.97 1.56 -9.43
CA ALA A 12 -10.21 1.54 -10.67
C ALA A 12 -9.66 2.91 -11.06
N PHE A 13 -10.44 3.96 -10.87
CA PHE A 13 -10.02 5.32 -11.23
C PHE A 13 -8.83 5.76 -10.36
N LEU A 14 -8.96 5.62 -9.05
CA LEU A 14 -7.89 6.03 -8.13
C LEU A 14 -6.66 5.14 -8.30
N ARG A 15 -6.86 3.84 -8.45
CA ARG A 15 -5.76 2.89 -8.67
C ARG A 15 -4.94 3.27 -9.89
N ASP A 16 -5.60 3.53 -11.01
CA ASP A 16 -4.90 3.87 -12.25
C ASP A 16 -4.18 5.21 -12.13
N MET A 17 -4.82 6.18 -11.48
CA MET A 17 -4.22 7.50 -11.27
C MET A 17 -2.94 7.42 -10.43
N TYR A 18 -3.00 6.70 -9.30
CA TYR A 18 -1.82 6.54 -8.45
C TYR A 18 -0.75 5.70 -9.11
N ALA A 19 -1.14 4.66 -9.87
CA ALA A 19 -0.18 3.83 -10.59
C ALA A 19 0.65 4.66 -11.56
N ILE A 20 0.01 5.55 -12.31
CA ILE A 20 0.70 6.45 -13.23
C ILE A 20 1.63 7.39 -12.46
N LYS A 21 1.14 7.96 -11.36
CA LYS A 21 1.91 8.93 -10.58
C LYS A 21 3.17 8.30 -9.98
N PHE A 22 3.06 7.10 -9.42
CA PHE A 22 4.21 6.40 -8.88
C PHE A 22 5.17 5.93 -9.98
N SER A 23 4.62 5.47 -11.10
CA SER A 23 5.45 5.07 -12.24
C SER A 23 6.27 6.26 -12.76
N ASP A 24 5.66 7.44 -12.85
CA ASP A 24 6.36 8.67 -13.25
C ASP A 24 7.41 9.11 -12.22
N SER A 25 7.28 8.64 -11.00
CA SER A 25 8.21 8.96 -9.90
C SER A 25 9.27 7.88 -9.68
N ASP A 26 9.50 7.08 -10.70
CA ASP A 26 10.59 6.10 -10.77
C ASP A 26 10.37 4.85 -9.91
N TYR A 27 9.11 4.46 -9.72
CA TYR A 27 8.77 3.18 -9.11
C TYR A 27 8.42 2.15 -10.19
N ASP A 28 8.73 0.90 -9.92
CA ASP A 28 8.23 -0.23 -10.70
C ASP A 28 6.91 -0.67 -10.08
N VAL A 29 5.79 -0.31 -10.70
CA VAL A 29 4.45 -0.43 -10.12
C VAL A 29 3.72 -1.67 -10.64
N GLN A 30 3.17 -2.46 -9.72
CA GLN A 30 2.18 -3.48 -10.05
C GLN A 30 0.89 -3.16 -9.30
N ILE A 31 -0.24 -3.58 -9.83
CA ILE A 31 -1.54 -3.28 -9.25
C ILE A 31 -2.30 -4.56 -8.92
N ALA A 32 -3.18 -4.46 -7.91
CA ALA A 32 -4.13 -5.51 -7.54
C ALA A 32 -5.44 -4.86 -7.17
N GLU A 33 -6.55 -5.47 -7.56
CA GLU A 33 -7.89 -4.94 -7.28
C GLU A 33 -8.43 -5.39 -5.94
N THR A 34 -7.94 -6.53 -5.44
CA THR A 34 -8.42 -7.13 -4.19
C THR A 34 -7.26 -7.62 -3.36
N ALA A 35 -7.53 -7.90 -2.09
CA ALA A 35 -6.53 -8.49 -1.21
C ALA A 35 -6.08 -9.86 -1.70
N HIS A 36 -7.00 -10.69 -2.19
CA HIS A 36 -6.65 -12.01 -2.73
C HIS A 36 -5.73 -11.91 -3.94
N GLU A 37 -6.03 -10.98 -4.84
CA GLU A 37 -5.16 -10.75 -5.99
C GLU A 37 -3.77 -10.27 -5.55
N ALA A 38 -3.73 -9.39 -4.54
CA ALA A 38 -2.47 -8.92 -3.97
C ALA A 38 -1.62 -10.07 -3.43
N LEU A 39 -2.25 -10.99 -2.70
CA LEU A 39 -1.55 -12.15 -2.15
C LEU A 39 -1.00 -13.04 -3.26
N SER A 40 -1.75 -13.22 -4.35
CA SER A 40 -1.29 -14.00 -5.51
C SER A 40 -0.08 -13.35 -6.17
N VAL A 41 -0.11 -12.04 -6.33
CA VAL A 41 1.00 -11.28 -6.91
C VAL A 41 2.25 -11.41 -6.03
N ILE A 42 2.09 -11.27 -4.72
CA ILE A 42 3.21 -11.38 -3.77
C ILE A 42 3.81 -12.79 -3.80
N GLU A 43 2.96 -13.82 -3.87
CA GLU A 43 3.43 -15.20 -3.92
C GLU A 43 4.33 -15.45 -5.13
N GLN A 44 3.98 -14.86 -6.28
CA GLN A 44 4.77 -15.02 -7.50
C GLN A 44 6.01 -14.14 -7.52
N SER A 45 6.00 -13.02 -6.80
CA SER A 45 7.07 -12.04 -6.84
C SER A 45 7.16 -11.34 -5.48
N PRO A 46 7.83 -11.95 -4.49
CA PRO A 46 7.81 -11.45 -3.11
C PRO A 46 8.84 -10.35 -2.82
N ASP A 47 9.44 -9.76 -3.82
CA ASP A 47 10.52 -8.80 -3.68
C ASP A 47 10.06 -7.32 -3.70
N PHE A 48 8.83 -7.06 -3.29
CA PHE A 48 8.32 -5.68 -3.19
C PHE A 48 9.03 -4.92 -2.08
N ASP A 49 9.27 -3.62 -2.34
CA ASP A 49 9.80 -2.70 -1.33
C ASP A 49 8.69 -1.99 -0.58
N VAL A 50 7.56 -1.73 -1.26
CA VAL A 50 6.40 -1.00 -0.71
C VAL A 50 5.12 -1.70 -1.14
N ILE A 51 4.19 -1.84 -0.20
CA ILE A 51 2.83 -2.26 -0.51
C ILE A 51 1.91 -1.15 -0.01
N LEU A 52 1.27 -0.45 -0.94
CA LEU A 52 0.37 0.65 -0.66
C LEU A 52 -1.05 0.13 -0.83
N LEU A 53 -1.85 0.13 0.23
CA LEU A 53 -3.13 -0.55 0.24
C LEU A 53 -4.23 0.27 0.89
N ASP A 54 -5.46 0.09 0.38
CA ASP A 54 -6.64 0.73 0.95
C ASP A 54 -7.09 -0.01 2.20
N MET A 55 -7.65 0.72 3.15
CA MET A 55 -8.20 0.18 4.39
C MET A 55 -9.46 -0.63 4.12
N VAL A 56 -10.34 -0.14 3.25
CA VAL A 56 -11.65 -0.74 3.00
C VAL A 56 -11.72 -1.31 1.59
N MET A 57 -11.85 -2.62 1.50
CA MET A 57 -12.00 -3.35 0.23
C MET A 57 -13.01 -4.47 0.43
N PRO A 58 -13.75 -4.86 -0.63
CA PRO A 58 -14.67 -6.00 -0.53
C PRO A 58 -13.91 -7.28 -0.13
N GLY A 59 -14.51 -8.06 0.76
CA GLY A 59 -13.88 -9.26 1.27
C GLY A 59 -12.87 -8.93 2.35
N MET A 60 -11.60 -9.20 2.10
CA MET A 60 -10.51 -8.91 3.05
C MET A 60 -10.13 -7.43 2.97
N GLY A 61 -10.17 -6.73 4.10
CA GLY A 61 -9.76 -5.34 4.17
C GLY A 61 -8.25 -5.16 4.31
N GLY A 62 -7.82 -3.88 4.37
CA GLY A 62 -6.39 -3.56 4.39
C GLY A 62 -5.65 -4.09 5.61
N ILE A 63 -6.24 -3.97 6.80
CA ILE A 63 -5.59 -4.45 8.03
C ILE A 63 -5.44 -5.97 7.99
N GLU A 64 -6.49 -6.67 7.57
CA GLU A 64 -6.45 -8.12 7.44
C GLU A 64 -5.39 -8.55 6.41
N LEU A 65 -5.26 -7.80 5.32
CA LEU A 65 -4.24 -8.07 4.31
C LEU A 65 -2.83 -7.91 4.89
N ILE A 66 -2.59 -6.85 5.67
CA ILE A 66 -1.28 -6.65 6.30
C ILE A 66 -0.96 -7.84 7.23
N GLN A 67 -1.93 -8.26 8.03
CA GLN A 67 -1.76 -9.39 8.95
C GLN A 67 -1.44 -10.66 8.17
N GLU A 68 -2.16 -10.92 7.07
CA GLU A 68 -1.93 -12.10 6.24
C GLU A 68 -0.55 -12.06 5.57
N ILE A 69 -0.12 -10.91 5.10
CA ILE A 69 1.22 -10.74 4.53
C ILE A 69 2.29 -11.06 5.57
N LYS A 70 2.15 -10.53 6.78
CA LYS A 70 3.12 -10.78 7.85
C LYS A 70 3.17 -12.25 8.25
N THR A 71 2.02 -12.93 8.22
CA THR A 71 1.91 -14.35 8.59
C THR A 71 2.42 -15.26 7.48
N SER A 72 2.01 -15.01 6.24
CA SER A 72 2.30 -15.90 5.11
C SER A 72 3.67 -15.64 4.47
N PHE A 73 4.17 -14.42 4.59
CA PHE A 73 5.44 -14.02 3.98
C PHE A 73 6.33 -13.34 5.04
N PRO A 74 6.72 -14.06 6.10
CA PRO A 74 7.44 -13.45 7.23
C PRO A 74 8.81 -12.88 6.87
N ASP A 75 9.41 -13.34 5.79
CA ASP A 75 10.73 -12.86 5.35
C ASP A 75 10.67 -11.66 4.43
N MET A 76 9.47 -11.26 4.00
CA MET A 76 9.32 -10.11 3.11
C MET A 76 9.55 -8.81 3.87
N LYS A 77 10.38 -7.93 3.31
CA LYS A 77 10.80 -6.69 3.96
C LYS A 77 10.04 -5.46 3.48
N ALA A 78 8.94 -5.67 2.75
CA ALA A 78 8.16 -4.55 2.23
C ALA A 78 7.54 -3.72 3.34
N ASP A 79 7.56 -2.39 3.16
CA ASP A 79 6.82 -1.47 4.02
C ASP A 79 5.37 -1.44 3.56
N CYS A 80 4.45 -1.80 4.46
CA CYS A 80 3.01 -1.73 4.18
C CYS A 80 2.50 -0.37 4.63
N ILE A 81 1.94 0.40 3.70
CA ILE A 81 1.43 1.75 3.96
C ILE A 81 -0.05 1.79 3.60
N VAL A 82 -0.88 2.23 4.53
CA VAL A 82 -2.32 2.35 4.28
C VAL A 82 -2.58 3.70 3.61
N LEU A 83 -3.34 3.68 2.52
CA LEU A 83 -3.80 4.87 1.82
C LEU A 83 -5.33 4.82 1.80
N SER A 84 -5.99 5.65 2.61
CA SER A 84 -7.43 5.54 2.83
C SER A 84 -8.09 6.90 3.02
N ASN A 85 -9.40 6.95 2.75
CA ASN A 85 -10.21 8.12 3.07
C ASN A 85 -10.62 8.17 4.54
N GLN A 86 -10.38 7.09 5.29
CA GLN A 86 -10.70 7.00 6.71
C GLN A 86 -9.48 7.34 7.55
N GLY A 87 -9.60 8.34 8.42
CA GLY A 87 -8.46 8.85 9.19
C GLY A 87 -8.71 8.96 10.68
N GLN A 88 -9.61 8.16 11.25
CA GLN A 88 -9.85 8.17 12.69
C GLN A 88 -8.66 7.58 13.45
N GLU A 89 -8.44 8.04 14.67
CA GLU A 89 -7.34 7.55 15.49
C GLU A 89 -7.38 6.03 15.67
N SER A 90 -8.59 5.46 15.80
CA SER A 90 -8.76 4.01 15.93
C SER A 90 -8.29 3.26 14.67
N ASP A 91 -8.51 3.83 13.48
CA ASP A 91 -8.07 3.22 12.23
C ASP A 91 -6.55 3.24 12.12
N VAL A 92 -5.95 4.38 12.45
CA VAL A 92 -4.50 4.55 12.42
C VAL A 92 -3.83 3.61 13.44
N ALA A 93 -4.39 3.54 14.63
CA ALA A 93 -3.87 2.65 15.69
C ALA A 93 -3.97 1.19 15.29
N ALA A 94 -5.08 0.78 14.67
CA ALA A 94 -5.27 -0.60 14.23
C ALA A 94 -4.28 -0.96 13.12
N ALA A 95 -4.04 -0.05 12.17
CA ALA A 95 -3.07 -0.27 11.11
C ALA A 95 -1.65 -0.40 11.67
N SER A 96 -1.28 0.47 12.59
CA SER A 96 0.03 0.42 13.24
C SER A 96 0.21 -0.88 14.01
N ALA A 97 -0.82 -1.31 14.75
CA ALA A 97 -0.77 -2.57 15.51
C ALA A 97 -0.63 -3.78 14.59
N ALA A 98 -1.17 -3.72 13.37
CA ALA A 98 -1.04 -4.79 12.39
C ALA A 98 0.34 -4.80 11.71
N GLY A 99 1.14 -3.74 11.90
CA GLY A 99 2.49 -3.67 11.34
C GLY A 99 2.64 -2.72 10.16
N ALA A 100 1.68 -1.80 9.96
CA ALA A 100 1.81 -0.80 8.90
C ALA A 100 2.96 0.17 9.23
N ALA A 101 3.74 0.52 8.21
CA ALA A 101 4.83 1.48 8.34
C ALA A 101 4.33 2.91 8.32
N GLY A 102 3.15 3.15 7.76
CA GLY A 102 2.55 4.48 7.71
C GLY A 102 1.09 4.45 7.32
N TYR A 103 0.45 5.61 7.43
CA TYR A 103 -0.96 5.79 7.12
C TYR A 103 -1.12 7.15 6.44
N ILE A 104 -1.68 7.14 5.25
CA ILE A 104 -1.88 8.36 4.45
C ILE A 104 -3.37 8.54 4.21
N ILE A 105 -3.88 9.74 4.46
CA ILE A 105 -5.30 10.06 4.30
C ILE A 105 -5.50 10.71 2.93
N LYS A 106 -6.23 10.04 2.04
CA LYS A 106 -6.45 10.48 0.66
C LYS A 106 -7.03 11.90 0.58
N ALA A 107 -7.98 12.21 1.46
CA ALA A 107 -8.66 13.49 1.45
C ALA A 107 -7.76 14.67 1.84
N GLU A 108 -6.63 14.39 2.48
CA GLU A 108 -5.70 15.41 2.99
C GLU A 108 -4.45 15.55 2.12
N ALA A 109 -4.37 14.83 1.01
CA ALA A 109 -3.18 14.86 0.17
C ALA A 109 -3.56 14.78 -1.31
N ILE A 110 -2.91 15.60 -2.13
CA ILE A 110 -2.99 15.47 -3.58
C ILE A 110 -2.07 14.32 -4.02
N PRO A 111 -2.24 13.76 -5.25
CA PRO A 111 -1.43 12.59 -5.66
C PRO A 111 0.08 12.78 -5.55
N SER A 112 0.61 13.94 -5.91
CA SER A 112 2.05 14.21 -5.75
C SER A 112 2.46 14.23 -4.28
N GLY A 113 1.57 14.68 -3.39
CA GLY A 113 1.78 14.65 -1.96
C GLY A 113 1.81 13.24 -1.41
N VAL A 114 1.00 12.35 -1.96
CA VAL A 114 1.03 10.93 -1.58
C VAL A 114 2.39 10.31 -1.93
N VAL A 115 2.89 10.57 -3.13
CA VAL A 115 4.21 10.09 -3.54
C VAL A 115 5.29 10.60 -2.59
N GLN A 116 5.23 11.89 -2.22
CA GLN A 116 6.17 12.50 -1.28
C GLN A 116 6.12 11.82 0.08
N GLN A 117 4.92 11.57 0.62
CA GLN A 117 4.76 10.94 1.92
C GLN A 117 5.28 9.51 1.92
N VAL A 118 5.04 8.75 0.85
CA VAL A 118 5.58 7.40 0.72
C VAL A 118 7.10 7.44 0.73
N ALA A 119 7.71 8.34 -0.02
CA ALA A 119 9.17 8.48 -0.06
C ALA A 119 9.75 8.77 1.32
N GLU A 120 9.09 9.64 2.10
CA GLU A 120 9.50 9.95 3.45
C GLU A 120 9.41 8.73 4.37
N ILE A 121 8.31 7.98 4.28
CA ILE A 121 8.09 6.80 5.14
C ILE A 121 9.14 5.72 4.87
N ILE A 122 9.48 5.49 3.61
CA ILE A 122 10.43 4.44 3.25
C ILE A 122 11.90 4.92 3.25
N GLY A 123 12.13 6.18 3.60
CA GLY A 123 13.48 6.70 3.79
C GLY A 123 14.20 7.09 2.51
N LEU A 124 13.48 7.50 1.46
CA LEU A 124 14.09 7.96 0.20
C LEU A 124 14.43 9.46 0.19
N THR A 125 14.03 10.19 1.22
CA THR A 125 14.30 11.64 1.28
C THR A 125 15.13 12.00 2.49
#